data_d99533a0989cd6410378825c6baaa3c7
#
_entry.id   d99533a0989cd6410378825c6baaa3c7
#
_cell.length_a   1.000
_cell.length_b   1.000
_cell.length_c   1.000
_cell.angle_alpha   90.00
_cell.angle_beta   90.00
_cell.angle_gamma   90.00
#
_symmetry.space_group_name_H-M   'P 1'
#
loop_
_entity.id
_entity.type
_entity.pdbx_description
1 polymer ?
#
loop_
_entity_poly.entity_id
_entity_poly.type
_entity_poly.pdbx_seq_one_letter_code
_entity_poly.pdbx_strand_id
1 'polypeptide(L)'
;MGDGTARSLARNSMGPRRDMSPLKESLSRMPSDDKYSLSRSMRDRESTPHHPANVRINFSEANDKRGEYELGAYGYGKNNVKLLYVHRNDELRHEIREYEVDTHLRLSSQRDYLEGDNRDIIATDSQKNTVYLMAKKHGIHSPEAFALLLCSHFLYMYEQVAEVSVNVEEYPWARHHVDNRPHNHAFIMCPTATRFCQVSQLRNESPRIRGGLKGLRVLKTTQSSFTDFIQDEYRTLPDMNDRIFSTVVTATWDFSTATGVDFDGVWHMVKECIMQKFAGPPDTGIYSPSVQNTLYLTEKSILDKVKQISSIEMQMPNKHYFDVDLSKFSKVIQGQNKEVYLPMDKPSGIIYARLNRKEFFSKL
;
A
#
# COMPACT_ATOMS: atom_id res chain seq x y z
N MET A 1 -66.71 -4.51 10.25
CA MET A 1 -66.34 -4.49 11.68
C MET A 1 -64.98 -5.17 11.77
N GLY A 2 -63.99 -4.58 11.98
CA GLY A 2 -63.21 -3.63 12.70
C GLY A 2 -61.77 -3.94 12.32
N ASP A 3 -61.08 -3.09 11.77
CA ASP A 3 -60.21 -2.04 12.25
C ASP A 3 -59.02 -2.53 13.12
N GLY A 4 -57.83 -2.23 12.74
CA GLY A 4 -56.61 -2.58 13.50
C GLY A 4 -55.30 -2.26 12.79
N THR A 5 -55.01 -0.97 12.63
CA THR A 5 -53.73 -0.35 12.27
C THR A 5 -52.57 -0.81 13.17
N ALA A 6 -51.44 -1.12 12.61
CA ALA A 6 -50.15 -1.04 13.29
C ALA A 6 -49.04 -0.52 12.38
N ARG A 7 -48.68 0.74 12.63
CA ARG A 7 -47.46 1.38 12.10
C ARG A 7 -46.25 0.77 12.79
N SER A 8 -45.25 0.38 12.02
CA SER A 8 -43.89 0.13 12.52
C SER A 8 -42.94 1.09 11.85
N LEU A 9 -42.42 2.01 12.62
CA LEU A 9 -41.37 2.95 12.28
C LEU A 9 -40.03 2.24 12.27
N ALA A 10 -39.42 2.12 11.10
CA ALA A 10 -38.01 1.78 10.99
C ALA A 10 -37.19 3.00 11.41
N ARG A 11 -36.59 2.98 12.58
CA ARG A 11 -35.55 3.91 13.00
C ARG A 11 -34.21 3.46 12.41
N ASN A 12 -33.72 4.21 11.44
CA ASN A 12 -32.31 4.20 11.04
C ASN A 12 -31.46 4.64 12.24
N SER A 13 -30.74 3.72 12.86
CA SER A 13 -29.69 4.06 13.81
C SER A 13 -28.40 4.28 13.01
N MET A 14 -28.10 5.54 12.71
CA MET A 14 -26.73 5.94 12.36
C MET A 14 -25.85 5.63 13.59
N GLY A 15 -24.86 4.74 13.40
CA GLY A 15 -23.80 4.52 14.37
C GLY A 15 -22.98 5.78 14.59
N PRO A 16 -22.33 5.94 15.74
CA PRO A 16 -21.63 7.16 16.10
C PRO A 16 -20.51 7.48 15.10
N ARG A 17 -20.51 8.69 14.57
CA ARG A 17 -19.39 9.25 13.82
C ARG A 17 -18.16 9.23 14.71
N ARG A 18 -17.13 8.49 14.33
CA ARG A 18 -15.84 8.49 15.02
C ARG A 18 -15.24 9.89 14.90
N ASP A 19 -15.00 10.49 16.04
CA ASP A 19 -14.36 11.81 16.18
C ASP A 19 -12.91 11.74 15.67
N MET A 20 -12.58 12.58 14.68
CA MET A 20 -11.27 12.68 14.03
C MET A 20 -10.26 13.55 14.80
N SER A 21 -10.56 13.89 16.06
CA SER A 21 -9.68 14.71 16.91
C SER A 21 -8.31 14.10 17.28
N PRO A 22 -8.05 12.77 17.23
CA PRO A 22 -6.75 12.23 17.66
C PRO A 22 -5.55 12.65 16.80
N LEU A 23 -5.74 12.93 15.50
CA LEU A 23 -4.61 13.29 14.63
C LEU A 23 -4.14 14.75 14.86
N LYS A 24 -5.06 15.67 15.13
CA LYS A 24 -4.70 17.03 15.53
C LYS A 24 -4.12 17.06 16.94
N GLU A 25 -4.63 16.24 17.84
CA GLU A 25 -4.10 16.14 19.21
C GLU A 25 -2.74 15.41 19.27
N SER A 26 -2.45 14.42 18.44
CA SER A 26 -1.14 13.79 18.42
C SER A 26 -0.04 14.70 17.86
N LEU A 27 -0.39 15.57 16.90
CA LEU A 27 0.55 16.59 16.39
C LEU A 27 0.64 17.83 17.28
N SER A 28 -0.40 18.14 18.09
CA SER A 28 -0.42 19.28 19.02
C SER A 28 0.09 18.93 20.43
N ARG A 29 0.26 17.66 20.78
CA ARG A 29 0.80 17.19 22.05
C ARG A 29 2.30 16.87 22.01
N MET A 30 3.05 17.45 21.09
CA MET A 30 4.52 17.44 21.23
C MET A 30 4.88 18.40 22.36
N PRO A 31 5.53 17.93 23.44
CA PRO A 31 5.90 18.80 24.55
C PRO A 31 6.93 19.81 24.09
N SER A 32 6.62 21.10 24.26
CA SER A 32 7.64 22.13 24.31
C SER A 32 8.60 21.86 25.51
N ASP A 33 9.86 21.74 25.20
CA ASP A 33 11.04 22.05 25.99
C ASP A 33 11.18 21.61 27.47
N ASP A 34 10.90 20.36 27.90
CA ASP A 34 11.41 20.11 29.28
C ASP A 34 11.69 18.66 29.71
N LYS A 35 11.90 17.69 28.84
CA LYS A 35 12.15 16.30 29.28
C LYS A 35 13.28 15.50 28.63
N TYR A 36 14.25 16.16 28.01
CA TYR A 36 15.42 15.44 27.49
C TYR A 36 16.75 15.83 28.17
N SER A 37 16.74 15.92 29.50
CA SER A 37 18.00 16.07 30.27
C SER A 37 18.74 14.76 30.56
N LEU A 38 18.25 13.62 30.05
CA LEU A 38 18.83 12.28 30.32
C LEU A 38 19.93 11.83 29.37
N SER A 39 20.23 12.56 28.30
CA SER A 39 21.29 12.17 27.36
C SER A 39 22.67 12.82 27.62
N ARG A 40 22.80 13.66 28.65
CA ARG A 40 24.07 14.32 28.98
C ARG A 40 24.87 13.69 30.14
N SER A 41 24.34 12.72 30.87
CA SER A 41 24.99 12.17 32.07
C SER A 41 25.68 10.80 31.90
N MET A 42 25.83 10.29 30.66
CA MET A 42 26.56 9.04 30.40
C MET A 42 27.91 9.22 29.69
N ARG A 43 28.54 10.39 29.76
CA ARG A 43 29.86 10.60 29.13
C ARG A 43 31.07 10.41 30.05
N ASP A 44 30.87 10.03 31.29
CA ASP A 44 32.00 9.79 32.19
C ASP A 44 31.93 8.41 32.83
N ARG A 45 32.45 7.42 32.12
CA ARG A 45 33.12 6.22 32.72
C ARG A 45 34.02 5.59 31.67
N GLU A 46 35.30 5.87 31.84
CA GLU A 46 36.40 5.17 31.21
C GLU A 46 36.39 3.69 31.53
N SER A 47 36.51 2.87 30.50
CA SER A 47 37.29 1.63 30.50
C SER A 47 37.59 1.23 29.04
N THR A 48 38.83 1.44 28.66
CA THR A 48 39.42 1.06 27.38
C THR A 48 39.63 -0.45 27.32
N PRO A 49 39.13 -1.15 26.27
CA PRO A 49 39.78 -2.37 25.82
C PRO A 49 40.81 -2.02 24.73
N HIS A 50 42.01 -2.55 24.89
CA HIS A 50 43.06 -2.48 23.89
C HIS A 50 42.59 -3.00 22.52
N HIS A 51 42.55 -2.14 21.51
CA HIS A 51 42.45 -2.52 20.10
C HIS A 51 43.88 -2.67 19.56
N PRO A 52 44.13 -3.71 18.71
CA PRO A 52 45.42 -3.85 18.06
C PRO A 52 45.65 -2.72 17.06
N ALA A 53 46.93 -2.37 16.91
CA ALA A 53 47.51 -1.24 16.21
C ALA A 53 46.73 -0.74 14.97
N ASN A 54 46.45 0.57 15.02
CA ASN A 54 46.01 1.40 13.90
C ASN A 54 46.85 1.16 12.63
N VAL A 55 46.33 0.39 11.68
CA VAL A 55 46.67 0.60 10.30
C VAL A 55 45.94 1.84 9.85
N ARG A 56 46.61 3.00 9.97
CA ARG A 56 46.18 4.21 9.27
C ARG A 56 46.32 3.94 7.77
N ILE A 57 45.26 3.46 7.16
CA ILE A 57 45.10 3.57 5.70
C ILE A 57 44.86 5.06 5.47
N ASN A 58 45.87 5.77 4.94
CA ASN A 58 45.72 7.15 4.50
C ASN A 58 44.78 7.15 3.28
N PHE A 59 43.48 7.38 3.48
CA PHE A 59 42.51 7.65 2.42
C PHE A 59 42.63 9.10 1.88
N SER A 60 43.78 9.74 2.00
CA SER A 60 43.99 11.13 1.58
C SER A 60 44.14 11.32 0.05
N GLU A 61 43.95 10.28 -0.77
CA GLU A 61 44.12 10.41 -2.23
C GLU A 61 42.85 10.22 -3.06
N ALA A 62 41.69 10.08 -2.46
CA ALA A 62 40.43 9.94 -3.20
C ALA A 62 39.65 11.26 -3.37
N ASN A 63 40.33 12.40 -3.27
CA ASN A 63 39.74 13.66 -3.75
C ASN A 63 39.98 13.74 -5.26
N ASP A 64 38.97 13.33 -6.05
CA ASP A 64 38.96 13.68 -7.47
C ASP A 64 38.91 15.20 -7.62
N LYS A 65 40.09 15.78 -7.68
CA LYS A 65 40.27 17.24 -7.81
C LYS A 65 39.76 17.78 -9.14
N ARG A 66 39.26 16.94 -10.04
CA ARG A 66 38.80 17.31 -11.36
C ARG A 66 37.28 17.37 -11.50
N GLY A 67 36.54 16.90 -10.51
CA GLY A 67 35.06 16.93 -10.54
C GLY A 67 34.46 16.08 -11.67
N GLU A 68 35.11 14.95 -12.04
CA GLU A 68 34.62 14.04 -13.08
C GLU A 68 33.39 13.24 -12.62
N TYR A 69 33.19 13.13 -11.30
CA TYR A 69 32.08 12.35 -10.72
C TYR A 69 31.34 13.14 -9.64
N GLU A 70 30.05 12.96 -9.60
CA GLU A 70 29.18 13.45 -8.52
C GLU A 70 28.37 12.29 -7.95
N LEU A 71 28.05 12.35 -6.66
CA LEU A 71 27.17 11.39 -6.03
C LEU A 71 25.72 11.70 -6.44
N GLY A 72 25.13 10.86 -7.28
CA GLY A 72 23.75 11.00 -7.75
C GLY A 72 22.73 10.68 -6.65
N ALA A 73 21.82 9.73 -6.88
CA ALA A 73 20.89 9.27 -5.83
C ALA A 73 21.63 8.47 -4.77
N TYR A 74 21.45 8.83 -3.51
CA TYR A 74 22.06 8.14 -2.38
C TYR A 74 21.14 8.14 -1.17
N GLY A 75 21.37 7.24 -0.25
CA GLY A 75 20.63 7.08 0.98
C GLY A 75 20.90 5.71 1.59
N TYR A 76 20.46 5.53 2.82
CA TYR A 76 20.60 4.27 3.53
C TYR A 76 19.38 4.05 4.42
N GLY A 77 19.17 2.81 4.86
CA GLY A 77 17.98 2.54 5.64
C GLY A 77 17.95 1.17 6.27
N LYS A 78 16.81 0.85 6.88
CA LYS A 78 16.49 -0.44 7.47
C LYS A 78 15.25 -1.01 6.82
N ASN A 79 15.38 -2.18 6.23
CA ASN A 79 14.28 -2.86 5.54
C ASN A 79 13.75 -4.03 6.37
N ASN A 80 12.50 -4.42 6.04
CA ASN A 80 11.83 -5.60 6.56
C ASN A 80 11.67 -5.62 8.08
N VAL A 81 11.38 -4.47 8.68
CA VAL A 81 11.08 -4.38 10.12
C VAL A 81 9.65 -4.83 10.35
N LYS A 82 9.49 -6.07 10.82
CA LYS A 82 8.18 -6.66 11.11
C LYS A 82 7.70 -6.33 12.50
N LEU A 83 6.44 -5.99 12.63
CA LEU A 83 5.79 -5.79 13.92
C LEU A 83 4.32 -6.22 13.87
N LEU A 84 3.87 -6.82 14.95
CA LEU A 84 2.46 -7.07 15.24
C LEU A 84 2.02 -6.12 16.35
N TYR A 85 1.02 -5.29 16.08
CA TYR A 85 0.40 -4.42 17.07
C TYR A 85 -0.97 -4.99 17.47
N VAL A 86 -1.18 -5.14 18.78
CA VAL A 86 -2.45 -5.62 19.34
C VAL A 86 -3.11 -4.48 20.10
N HIS A 87 -4.25 -4.02 19.60
CA HIS A 87 -5.12 -3.07 20.29
C HIS A 87 -5.94 -3.82 21.34
N ARG A 88 -5.75 -3.48 22.62
CA ARG A 88 -6.46 -4.03 23.75
C ARG A 88 -7.30 -2.94 24.44
N ASN A 89 -8.11 -2.23 23.66
CA ASN A 89 -8.99 -1.18 24.18
C ASN A 89 -10.14 -1.75 25.00
N ASP A 90 -10.46 -3.01 24.77
CA ASP A 90 -11.42 -3.82 25.50
C ASP A 90 -10.70 -5.10 25.93
N GLU A 91 -10.84 -5.50 27.19
CA GLU A 91 -10.17 -6.72 27.72
C GLU A 91 -10.55 -7.99 26.96
N LEU A 92 -11.76 -8.00 26.38
CA LEU A 92 -12.27 -9.16 25.66
C LEU A 92 -12.07 -9.03 24.14
N ARG A 93 -12.24 -7.84 23.56
CA ARG A 93 -12.22 -7.66 22.11
C ARG A 93 -10.95 -6.97 21.63
N HIS A 94 -10.05 -7.74 21.08
CA HIS A 94 -8.80 -7.23 20.52
C HIS A 94 -8.93 -6.89 19.02
N GLU A 95 -8.09 -6.00 18.55
CA GLU A 95 -7.83 -5.75 17.13
C GLU A 95 -6.33 -5.92 16.88
N ILE A 96 -5.97 -6.37 15.68
CA ILE A 96 -4.56 -6.52 15.32
C ILE A 96 -4.24 -5.80 14.01
N ARG A 97 -3.00 -5.34 13.90
CA ARG A 97 -2.37 -4.93 12.65
C ARG A 97 -0.95 -5.46 12.63
N GLU A 98 -0.57 -6.10 11.55
CA GLU A 98 0.80 -6.58 11.33
C GLU A 98 1.38 -5.86 10.13
N TYR A 99 2.53 -5.22 10.34
CA TYR A 99 3.21 -4.43 9.32
C TYR A 99 4.62 -4.94 9.06
N GLU A 100 5.06 -4.76 7.83
CA GLU A 100 6.46 -4.79 7.43
C GLU A 100 6.85 -3.38 6.96
N VAL A 101 7.89 -2.81 7.58
CA VAL A 101 8.26 -1.40 7.45
C VAL A 101 9.69 -1.28 6.96
N ASP A 102 9.88 -0.46 5.91
CA ASP A 102 11.19 -0.01 5.44
C ASP A 102 11.35 1.47 5.74
N THR A 103 12.51 1.85 6.25
CA THR A 103 12.89 3.26 6.47
C THR A 103 14.13 3.58 5.67
N HIS A 104 14.12 4.69 4.94
CA HIS A 104 15.25 5.19 4.16
C HIS A 104 15.49 6.64 4.49
N LEU A 105 16.74 6.98 4.76
CA LEU A 105 17.18 8.33 5.11
C LEU A 105 18.21 8.81 4.10
N ARG A 106 18.10 10.06 3.69
CA ARG A 106 19.14 10.80 2.99
C ARG A 106 19.60 11.96 3.86
N LEU A 107 20.91 12.02 4.10
CA LEU A 107 21.49 13.09 4.89
C LEU A 107 21.80 14.31 4.00
N SER A 108 21.89 15.48 4.60
CA SER A 108 22.34 16.71 3.94
C SER A 108 23.83 16.69 3.62
N SER A 109 24.60 15.96 4.41
CA SER A 109 26.03 15.72 4.22
C SER A 109 26.24 14.44 3.43
N GLN A 110 27.33 14.39 2.66
CA GLN A 110 27.76 13.21 1.89
C GLN A 110 29.05 12.60 2.45
N ARG A 111 29.48 13.03 3.66
CA ARG A 111 30.76 12.65 4.25
C ARG A 111 30.89 11.16 4.50
N ASP A 112 29.80 10.50 4.82
CA ASP A 112 29.74 9.06 5.02
C ASP A 112 30.13 8.29 3.76
N TYR A 113 29.75 8.78 2.58
CA TYR A 113 30.15 8.19 1.28
C TYR A 113 31.53 8.65 0.80
N LEU A 114 31.82 9.94 0.91
CA LEU A 114 33.01 10.53 0.29
C LEU A 114 34.25 10.46 1.17
N GLU A 115 34.06 10.50 2.50
CA GLU A 115 35.17 10.61 3.48
C GLU A 115 35.20 9.43 4.47
N GLY A 116 34.19 8.55 4.46
CA GLY A 116 34.04 7.48 5.45
C GLY A 116 33.75 8.01 6.86
N ASP A 117 33.23 9.22 6.98
CA ASP A 117 32.93 9.89 8.24
C ASP A 117 31.46 9.61 8.66
N ASN A 118 31.27 8.76 9.67
CA ASN A 118 29.97 8.28 10.12
C ASN A 118 29.32 9.13 11.21
N ARG A 119 29.83 10.32 11.54
CA ARG A 119 29.33 11.14 12.68
C ARG A 119 27.89 11.58 12.55
N ASP A 120 27.40 11.73 11.31
CA ASP A 120 26.03 12.15 11.03
C ASP A 120 25.06 10.97 10.85
N ILE A 121 25.56 9.73 10.81
CA ILE A 121 24.79 8.52 10.57
C ILE A 121 23.86 8.17 11.74
N ILE A 122 22.59 8.02 11.46
CA ILE A 122 21.63 7.35 12.36
C ILE A 122 21.74 5.85 12.08
N ALA A 123 22.30 5.09 13.01
CA ALA A 123 22.49 3.66 12.84
C ALA A 123 21.18 2.96 12.40
N THR A 124 21.26 2.00 11.48
CA THR A 124 20.08 1.25 11.02
C THR A 124 19.41 0.46 12.13
N ASP A 125 20.16 0.10 13.19
CA ASP A 125 19.59 -0.47 14.41
C ASP A 125 18.70 0.53 15.15
N SER A 126 19.13 1.79 15.27
CA SER A 126 18.30 2.86 15.84
C SER A 126 17.04 3.11 15.01
N GLN A 127 17.12 3.05 13.67
CA GLN A 127 15.95 3.16 12.81
C GLN A 127 14.94 2.02 13.07
N LYS A 128 15.41 0.77 13.17
CA LYS A 128 14.57 -0.39 13.57
C LYS A 128 13.90 -0.16 14.92
N ASN A 129 14.66 0.25 15.92
CA ASN A 129 14.13 0.46 17.26
C ASN A 129 13.12 1.63 17.29
N THR A 130 13.34 2.67 16.48
CA THR A 130 12.40 3.78 16.31
C THR A 130 11.03 3.28 15.81
N VAL A 131 10.97 2.36 14.86
CA VAL A 131 9.71 1.78 14.38
C VAL A 131 8.92 1.15 15.54
N TYR A 132 9.55 0.33 16.37
CA TYR A 132 8.88 -0.30 17.53
C TYR A 132 8.45 0.71 18.59
N LEU A 133 9.32 1.67 18.90
CA LEU A 133 9.04 2.69 19.91
C LEU A 133 7.90 3.61 19.50
N MET A 134 7.87 4.04 18.23
CA MET A 134 6.79 4.87 17.69
C MET A 134 5.46 4.11 17.67
N ALA A 135 5.46 2.85 17.27
CA ALA A 135 4.27 1.99 17.33
C ALA A 135 3.75 1.86 18.77
N LYS A 136 4.65 1.64 19.75
CA LYS A 136 4.26 1.53 21.16
C LYS A 136 3.73 2.84 21.73
N LYS A 137 4.36 3.96 21.39
CA LYS A 137 4.05 5.28 21.97
C LYS A 137 2.77 5.88 21.40
N HIS A 138 2.54 5.74 20.10
CA HIS A 138 1.46 6.43 19.39
C HIS A 138 0.36 5.49 18.88
N GLY A 139 0.58 4.18 18.95
CA GLY A 139 -0.30 3.19 18.33
C GLY A 139 -0.13 3.12 16.82
N ILE A 140 -0.89 2.21 16.22
CA ILE A 140 -0.95 2.02 14.78
C ILE A 140 -2.40 2.19 14.32
N HIS A 141 -2.64 3.07 13.35
CA HIS A 141 -3.95 3.28 12.75
C HIS A 141 -3.99 2.76 11.32
N SER A 142 -3.45 3.51 10.35
CA SER A 142 -3.31 3.05 8.97
C SER A 142 -1.83 3.01 8.59
N PRO A 143 -1.45 2.25 7.54
CA PRO A 143 -0.07 2.24 7.04
C PRO A 143 0.44 3.64 6.70
N GLU A 144 -0.39 4.45 6.04
CA GLU A 144 -0.05 5.81 5.62
C GLU A 144 0.15 6.75 6.83
N ALA A 145 -0.73 6.66 7.83
CA ALA A 145 -0.61 7.46 9.04
C ALA A 145 0.64 7.09 9.85
N PHE A 146 0.98 5.79 9.91
CA PHE A 146 2.19 5.34 10.59
C PHE A 146 3.46 5.74 9.83
N ALA A 147 3.46 5.66 8.50
CA ALA A 147 4.57 6.13 7.68
C ALA A 147 4.78 7.65 7.83
N LEU A 148 3.71 8.46 7.83
CA LEU A 148 3.76 9.90 8.10
C LEU A 148 4.35 10.21 9.49
N LEU A 149 3.95 9.46 10.51
CA LEU A 149 4.51 9.60 11.86
C LEU A 149 6.02 9.35 11.89
N LEU A 150 6.49 8.31 11.20
CA LEU A 150 7.91 7.99 11.12
C LEU A 150 8.69 9.06 10.35
N CYS A 151 8.17 9.54 9.20
CA CYS A 151 8.79 10.63 8.45
C CYS A 151 8.95 11.89 9.31
N SER A 152 7.86 12.29 9.96
CA SER A 152 7.87 13.46 10.86
C SER A 152 8.87 13.29 12.01
N HIS A 153 8.92 12.10 12.62
CA HIS A 153 9.85 11.81 13.71
C HIS A 153 11.30 11.97 13.27
N PHE A 154 11.73 11.33 12.18
CA PHE A 154 13.11 11.40 11.71
C PHE A 154 13.52 12.82 11.31
N LEU A 155 12.65 13.56 10.63
CA LEU A 155 12.91 14.95 10.25
C LEU A 155 12.96 15.89 11.47
N TYR A 156 12.14 15.66 12.48
CA TYR A 156 12.14 16.49 13.68
C TYR A 156 13.34 16.22 14.59
N MET A 157 13.67 14.94 14.80
CA MET A 157 14.70 14.54 15.77
C MET A 157 16.13 14.74 15.26
N TYR A 158 16.35 14.75 13.95
CA TYR A 158 17.67 14.73 13.35
C TYR A 158 17.80 15.84 12.28
N GLU A 159 18.45 16.95 12.64
CA GLU A 159 18.59 18.11 11.75
C GLU A 159 19.35 17.80 10.46
N GLN A 160 20.30 16.84 10.51
CA GLN A 160 21.09 16.41 9.36
C GLN A 160 20.31 15.56 8.35
N VAL A 161 19.11 15.08 8.66
CA VAL A 161 18.27 14.32 7.72
C VAL A 161 17.62 15.30 6.74
N ALA A 162 17.94 15.17 5.45
CA ALA A 162 17.37 15.99 4.38
C ALA A 162 16.09 15.39 3.77
N GLU A 163 15.99 14.06 3.74
CA GLU A 163 14.85 13.35 3.20
C GLU A 163 14.61 12.04 3.94
N VAL A 164 13.34 11.70 4.10
CA VAL A 164 12.90 10.41 4.64
C VAL A 164 11.94 9.76 3.65
N SER A 165 12.10 8.46 3.42
CA SER A 165 11.10 7.63 2.73
C SER A 165 10.78 6.41 3.60
N VAL A 166 9.49 6.15 3.77
CA VAL A 166 8.99 5.03 4.55
C VAL A 166 8.02 4.24 3.70
N ASN A 167 8.28 2.93 3.56
CA ASN A 167 7.35 1.98 2.94
C ASN A 167 6.73 1.12 4.04
N VAL A 168 5.42 0.85 3.92
CA VAL A 168 4.71 -0.03 4.85
C VAL A 168 3.85 -0.99 4.05
N GLU A 169 3.98 -2.29 4.34
CA GLU A 169 3.04 -3.32 3.91
C GLU A 169 2.21 -3.80 5.09
N GLU A 170 0.89 -3.94 4.89
CA GLU A 170 -0.04 -4.47 5.89
C GLU A 170 -0.42 -5.90 5.54
N TYR A 171 -0.19 -6.83 6.47
CA TYR A 171 -0.60 -8.23 6.34
C TYR A 171 -2.12 -8.37 6.47
N PRO A 172 -2.78 -9.13 5.56
CA PRO A 172 -4.23 -9.17 5.43
C PRO A 172 -4.89 -10.10 6.46
N TRP A 173 -4.87 -9.71 7.73
CA TRP A 173 -5.60 -10.40 8.79
C TRP A 173 -7.08 -10.05 8.76
N ALA A 174 -7.93 -11.05 8.83
CA ALA A 174 -9.37 -10.91 9.01
C ALA A 174 -9.78 -11.53 10.35
N ARG A 175 -10.78 -10.96 10.98
CA ARG A 175 -11.36 -11.52 12.20
C ARG A 175 -12.02 -12.87 11.90
N HIS A 176 -11.71 -13.87 12.68
CA HIS A 176 -12.37 -15.18 12.57
C HIS A 176 -13.85 -15.09 13.02
N HIS A 177 -14.70 -15.88 12.40
CA HIS A 177 -16.12 -15.98 12.74
C HIS A 177 -16.45 -17.42 13.09
N VAL A 178 -17.27 -17.61 14.14
CA VAL A 178 -17.87 -18.87 14.54
C VAL A 178 -19.37 -18.66 14.56
N ASP A 179 -20.11 -19.48 13.83
CA ASP A 179 -21.60 -19.36 13.68
C ASP A 179 -22.04 -17.94 13.29
N ASN A 180 -21.36 -17.35 12.30
CA ASN A 180 -21.55 -15.97 11.83
C ASN A 180 -21.29 -14.87 12.88
N ARG A 181 -20.76 -15.21 14.04
CA ARG A 181 -20.41 -14.24 15.09
C ARG A 181 -18.90 -13.97 15.06
N PRO A 182 -18.49 -12.69 15.07
CA PRO A 182 -17.07 -12.34 15.08
C PRO A 182 -16.41 -12.75 16.40
N HIS A 183 -15.31 -13.49 16.31
CA HIS A 183 -14.52 -13.89 17.47
C HIS A 183 -13.80 -12.70 18.10
N ASN A 184 -13.75 -12.62 19.42
CA ASN A 184 -13.20 -11.48 20.13
C ASN A 184 -11.69 -11.27 19.91
N HIS A 185 -10.90 -12.35 19.80
CA HIS A 185 -9.44 -12.29 19.78
C HIS A 185 -8.78 -13.34 18.86
N ALA A 186 -9.53 -13.97 17.95
CA ALA A 186 -8.98 -14.89 16.96
C ALA A 186 -9.08 -14.29 15.54
N PHE A 187 -8.04 -14.51 14.76
CA PHE A 187 -7.89 -13.96 13.42
C PHE A 187 -7.39 -15.03 12.46
N ILE A 188 -7.68 -14.84 11.17
CA ILE A 188 -7.24 -15.72 10.08
C ILE A 188 -6.57 -14.88 9.00
N MET A 189 -5.48 -15.39 8.43
CA MET A 189 -4.85 -14.76 7.27
C MET A 189 -5.75 -14.91 6.04
N CYS A 190 -6.16 -13.79 5.44
CA CYS A 190 -7.02 -13.76 4.26
C CYS A 190 -6.31 -13.03 3.11
N PRO A 191 -5.45 -13.71 2.34
CA PRO A 191 -4.59 -13.08 1.32
C PRO A 191 -5.38 -12.70 0.05
N THR A 192 -6.44 -11.90 0.20
CA THR A 192 -7.22 -11.42 -0.94
C THR A 192 -6.54 -10.28 -1.67
N ALA A 193 -5.83 -9.42 -0.95
CA ALA A 193 -4.98 -8.35 -1.46
C ALA A 193 -4.08 -7.84 -0.32
N THR A 194 -2.85 -7.49 -0.64
CA THR A 194 -1.93 -6.82 0.29
C THR A 194 -2.05 -5.32 0.11
N ARG A 195 -2.28 -4.60 1.21
CA ARG A 195 -2.20 -3.13 1.26
C ARG A 195 -0.76 -2.70 1.46
N PHE A 196 -0.36 -1.64 0.78
CA PHE A 196 0.94 -1.02 1.00
C PHE A 196 0.85 0.49 0.82
N CYS A 197 1.82 1.20 1.37
CA CYS A 197 2.00 2.61 1.08
C CYS A 197 3.47 2.99 1.03
N GLN A 198 3.74 4.11 0.40
CA GLN A 198 5.01 4.81 0.42
C GLN A 198 4.77 6.27 0.81
N VAL A 199 5.49 6.75 1.80
CA VAL A 199 5.52 8.16 2.17
C VAL A 199 6.94 8.66 2.04
N SER A 200 7.14 9.74 1.30
CA SER A 200 8.43 10.42 1.21
C SER A 200 8.26 11.89 1.55
N GLN A 201 9.22 12.44 2.28
CA GLN A 201 9.20 13.84 2.70
C GLN A 201 10.60 14.43 2.70
N LEU A 202 10.77 15.50 1.93
CA LEU A 202 11.92 16.38 2.01
C LEU A 202 11.74 17.31 3.21
N ARG A 203 12.87 17.70 3.82
CA ARG A 203 12.85 18.71 4.88
C ARG A 203 12.24 20.00 4.35
N ASN A 204 11.32 20.55 5.13
CA ASN A 204 10.56 21.78 4.81
C ASN A 204 9.57 21.68 3.64
N GLU A 205 9.29 20.46 3.16
CA GLU A 205 8.26 20.22 2.13
C GLU A 205 7.09 19.40 2.69
N SER A 206 5.96 19.48 1.99
CA SER A 206 4.82 18.61 2.29
C SER A 206 5.14 17.16 1.91
N PRO A 207 4.67 16.18 2.70
CA PRO A 207 4.88 14.77 2.38
C PRO A 207 4.15 14.37 1.10
N ARG A 208 4.79 13.52 0.30
CA ARG A 208 4.19 12.82 -0.83
C ARG A 208 3.72 11.45 -0.33
N ILE A 209 2.45 11.15 -0.54
CA ILE A 209 1.83 9.92 -0.06
C ILE A 209 1.32 9.14 -1.25
N ARG A 210 1.77 7.89 -1.36
CA ARG A 210 1.27 6.91 -2.32
C ARG A 210 0.69 5.73 -1.56
N GLY A 211 -0.60 5.44 -1.78
CA GLY A 211 -1.24 4.23 -1.32
C GLY A 211 -1.28 3.17 -2.42
N GLY A 212 -1.52 1.92 -2.04
CA GLY A 212 -1.63 0.85 -3.02
C GLY A 212 -2.27 -0.43 -2.49
N LEU A 213 -2.63 -1.28 -3.44
CA LEU A 213 -2.98 -2.68 -3.23
C LEU A 213 -2.28 -3.55 -4.28
N LYS A 214 -1.91 -4.76 -3.91
CA LYS A 214 -1.32 -5.75 -4.82
C LYS A 214 -1.87 -7.15 -4.55
N GLY A 215 -1.85 -7.99 -5.57
CA GLY A 215 -2.22 -9.39 -5.44
C GLY A 215 -3.72 -9.67 -5.43
N LEU A 216 -4.58 -8.70 -5.78
CA LEU A 216 -6.02 -8.93 -5.86
C LEU A 216 -6.34 -9.78 -7.09
N ARG A 217 -6.46 -11.10 -6.89
CA ARG A 217 -6.82 -12.04 -7.96
C ARG A 217 -8.34 -12.12 -8.09
N VAL A 218 -8.83 -11.87 -9.30
CA VAL A 218 -10.26 -11.87 -9.63
C VAL A 218 -10.51 -12.68 -10.89
N LEU A 219 -11.70 -13.26 -10.99
CA LEU A 219 -12.14 -14.06 -12.14
C LEU A 219 -13.65 -13.91 -12.31
N LYS A 220 -14.09 -13.77 -13.57
CA LYS A 220 -15.49 -13.96 -13.98
C LYS A 220 -15.55 -14.92 -15.16
N THR A 221 -16.60 -15.73 -15.21
CA THR A 221 -16.71 -16.84 -16.15
C THR A 221 -17.40 -16.49 -17.47
N THR A 222 -18.00 -15.32 -17.54
CA THR A 222 -18.73 -14.78 -18.70
C THR A 222 -18.74 -13.25 -18.68
N GLN A 223 -19.47 -12.60 -19.57
CA GLN A 223 -19.56 -11.14 -19.70
C GLN A 223 -18.20 -10.49 -20.03
N SER A 224 -17.40 -11.17 -20.86
CA SER A 224 -16.15 -10.63 -21.35
C SER A 224 -15.87 -11.12 -22.76
N SER A 225 -15.44 -10.22 -23.62
CA SER A 225 -15.05 -10.53 -25.00
C SER A 225 -13.67 -9.99 -25.33
N PHE A 226 -13.19 -10.37 -26.49
CA PHE A 226 -12.07 -9.75 -27.18
C PHE A 226 -12.21 -10.04 -28.66
N THR A 227 -12.70 -9.06 -29.44
CA THR A 227 -13.04 -9.15 -30.85
C THR A 227 -12.53 -7.92 -31.60
N ASP A 228 -12.59 -7.99 -32.91
CA ASP A 228 -12.33 -6.86 -33.83
C ASP A 228 -10.91 -6.25 -33.68
N PHE A 229 -9.95 -7.03 -33.23
CA PHE A 229 -8.55 -6.61 -33.17
C PHE A 229 -7.84 -6.90 -34.51
N ILE A 230 -6.66 -6.29 -34.71
CA ILE A 230 -5.89 -6.39 -35.96
C ILE A 230 -5.69 -7.83 -36.38
N GLN A 231 -5.98 -8.10 -37.64
CA GLN A 231 -5.76 -9.39 -38.29
C GLN A 231 -4.50 -9.30 -39.14
N ASP A 232 -3.42 -9.89 -38.67
CA ASP A 232 -2.14 -9.96 -39.36
C ASP A 232 -1.69 -11.43 -39.53
N GLU A 233 -0.58 -11.64 -40.21
CA GLU A 233 -0.02 -12.97 -40.46
C GLU A 233 0.53 -13.69 -39.22
N TYR A 234 0.66 -12.99 -38.09
CA TYR A 234 1.16 -13.53 -36.81
C TYR A 234 0.04 -13.93 -35.87
N ARG A 235 -1.19 -13.60 -36.22
CA ARG A 235 -2.34 -13.86 -35.37
C ARG A 235 -2.75 -15.32 -35.37
N THR A 236 -2.78 -15.94 -34.20
CA THR A 236 -3.39 -17.27 -33.98
C THR A 236 -4.62 -17.23 -33.06
N LEU A 237 -4.80 -16.13 -32.31
CA LEU A 237 -5.93 -15.97 -31.40
C LEU A 237 -7.23 -15.67 -32.19
N PRO A 238 -8.31 -16.47 -32.05
CA PRO A 238 -9.60 -16.18 -32.65
C PRO A 238 -10.32 -15.05 -31.92
N ASP A 239 -11.32 -14.46 -32.55
CA ASP A 239 -12.26 -13.58 -31.90
C ASP A 239 -13.03 -14.35 -30.83
N MET A 240 -13.09 -13.79 -29.62
CA MET A 240 -13.73 -14.39 -28.46
C MET A 240 -14.92 -13.52 -28.06
N ASN A 241 -16.15 -13.96 -28.39
CA ASN A 241 -17.38 -13.24 -28.05
C ASN A 241 -17.75 -13.36 -26.56
N ASP A 242 -17.37 -14.48 -25.95
CA ASP A 242 -17.49 -14.72 -24.52
C ASP A 242 -16.30 -15.53 -24.03
N ARG A 243 -15.70 -15.13 -22.92
CA ARG A 243 -14.52 -15.80 -22.37
C ARG A 243 -14.42 -15.64 -20.86
N ILE A 244 -13.66 -16.52 -20.23
CA ILE A 244 -13.22 -16.32 -18.86
C ILE A 244 -12.29 -15.10 -18.81
N PHE A 245 -12.61 -14.15 -17.93
CA PHE A 245 -11.74 -13.01 -17.64
C PHE A 245 -11.15 -13.13 -16.24
N SER A 246 -9.84 -13.28 -16.16
CA SER A 246 -9.10 -13.33 -14.89
C SER A 246 -7.86 -12.46 -14.94
N THR A 247 -7.56 -11.82 -13.81
CA THR A 247 -6.39 -10.95 -13.64
C THR A 247 -5.94 -10.95 -12.18
N VAL A 248 -4.73 -10.42 -11.95
CA VAL A 248 -4.20 -10.09 -10.61
C VAL A 248 -3.94 -8.59 -10.56
N VAL A 249 -4.86 -7.85 -9.96
CA VAL A 249 -4.81 -6.39 -9.94
C VAL A 249 -3.70 -5.92 -9.00
N THR A 250 -2.88 -4.99 -9.51
CA THR A 250 -2.05 -4.09 -8.72
C THR A 250 -2.50 -2.67 -9.01
N ALA A 251 -2.75 -1.87 -7.97
CA ALA A 251 -3.14 -0.48 -8.11
C ALA A 251 -2.33 0.39 -7.14
N THR A 252 -1.89 1.54 -7.61
CA THR A 252 -1.22 2.57 -6.82
C THR A 252 -1.88 3.92 -7.08
N TRP A 253 -1.99 4.75 -6.06
CA TRP A 253 -2.57 6.08 -6.20
C TRP A 253 -1.80 7.11 -5.38
N ASP A 254 -1.73 8.33 -5.90
CA ASP A 254 -1.12 9.45 -5.21
C ASP A 254 -2.20 10.29 -4.54
N PHE A 255 -1.99 10.63 -3.28
CA PHE A 255 -2.88 11.55 -2.55
C PHE A 255 -2.53 13.00 -2.85
N SER A 256 -3.56 13.84 -2.99
CA SER A 256 -3.39 15.29 -3.16
C SER A 256 -3.13 16.04 -1.85
N THR A 257 -3.40 15.41 -0.71
CA THR A 257 -3.24 15.98 0.63
C THR A 257 -2.96 14.90 1.65
N ALA A 258 -2.26 15.27 2.72
CA ALA A 258 -2.07 14.43 3.90
C ALA A 258 -3.10 14.69 5.00
N THR A 259 -3.83 15.82 4.93
CA THR A 259 -4.68 16.30 6.02
C THR A 259 -6.13 15.89 5.81
N GLY A 260 -6.75 15.35 6.87
CA GLY A 260 -8.17 15.02 6.87
C GLY A 260 -8.54 13.80 6.01
N VAL A 261 -7.60 12.92 5.69
CA VAL A 261 -7.81 11.73 4.89
C VAL A 261 -8.13 10.53 5.80
N ASP A 262 -9.26 9.88 5.55
CA ASP A 262 -9.53 8.53 6.06
C ASP A 262 -8.88 7.50 5.14
N PHE A 263 -7.61 7.18 5.39
CA PHE A 263 -6.82 6.27 4.56
C PHE A 263 -7.41 4.86 4.51
N ASP A 264 -8.01 4.39 5.61
CA ASP A 264 -8.67 3.07 5.65
C ASP A 264 -9.92 3.08 4.77
N GLY A 265 -10.75 4.12 4.88
CA GLY A 265 -11.93 4.30 4.05
C GLY A 265 -11.59 4.43 2.56
N VAL A 266 -10.53 5.17 2.23
CA VAL A 266 -10.04 5.30 0.84
C VAL A 266 -9.62 3.94 0.29
N TRP A 267 -8.83 3.16 1.03
CA TRP A 267 -8.37 1.85 0.57
C TRP A 267 -9.54 0.89 0.31
N HIS A 268 -10.52 0.85 1.20
CA HIS A 268 -11.73 0.04 1.03
C HIS A 268 -12.55 0.50 -0.17
N MET A 269 -12.71 1.82 -0.36
CA MET A 269 -13.43 2.38 -1.52
C MET A 269 -12.75 2.03 -2.84
N VAL A 270 -11.41 2.12 -2.92
CA VAL A 270 -10.66 1.73 -4.11
C VAL A 270 -10.88 0.25 -4.42
N LYS A 271 -10.73 -0.64 -3.44
CA LYS A 271 -10.96 -2.08 -3.61
C LYS A 271 -12.39 -2.37 -4.04
N GLU A 272 -13.37 -1.70 -3.45
CA GLU A 272 -14.78 -1.85 -3.83
C GLU A 272 -15.05 -1.38 -5.26
N CYS A 273 -14.50 -0.24 -5.69
CA CYS A 273 -14.60 0.22 -7.07
C CYS A 273 -14.05 -0.78 -8.07
N ILE A 274 -12.88 -1.40 -7.76
CA ILE A 274 -12.29 -2.43 -8.59
C ILE A 274 -13.27 -3.60 -8.74
N MET A 275 -13.81 -4.11 -7.64
CA MET A 275 -14.75 -5.23 -7.66
C MET A 275 -16.06 -4.90 -8.38
N GLN A 276 -16.63 -3.71 -8.15
CA GLN A 276 -17.86 -3.26 -8.82
C GLN A 276 -17.68 -3.11 -10.33
N LYS A 277 -16.55 -2.59 -10.81
CA LYS A 277 -16.29 -2.43 -12.24
C LYS A 277 -15.86 -3.72 -12.93
N PHE A 278 -15.29 -4.66 -12.17
CA PHE A 278 -14.95 -5.97 -12.68
C PHE A 278 -16.18 -6.90 -12.77
N ALA A 279 -16.95 -7.01 -11.71
CA ALA A 279 -18.05 -7.96 -11.59
C ALA A 279 -19.41 -7.39 -12.00
N GLY A 280 -19.70 -6.12 -11.66
CA GLY A 280 -21.00 -5.50 -11.83
C GLY A 280 -22.05 -5.95 -10.80
N PRO A 281 -23.34 -5.70 -11.05
CA PRO A 281 -24.43 -6.19 -10.20
C PRO A 281 -24.44 -7.71 -10.09
N PRO A 282 -24.81 -8.29 -8.93
CA PRO A 282 -24.70 -9.73 -8.70
C PRO A 282 -25.55 -10.58 -9.66
N ASP A 283 -26.72 -10.09 -10.06
CA ASP A 283 -27.66 -10.85 -10.90
C ASP A 283 -27.36 -10.77 -12.40
N THR A 284 -26.75 -9.66 -12.86
CA THR A 284 -26.56 -9.38 -14.29
C THR A 284 -25.11 -9.27 -14.72
N GLY A 285 -24.21 -9.03 -13.78
CA GLY A 285 -22.83 -8.73 -14.09
C GLY A 285 -22.65 -7.40 -14.84
N ILE A 286 -21.46 -7.20 -15.40
CA ILE A 286 -21.13 -6.09 -16.29
C ILE A 286 -20.26 -6.60 -17.43
N TYR A 287 -20.62 -6.22 -18.66
CA TYR A 287 -19.86 -6.63 -19.84
C TYR A 287 -18.53 -5.88 -19.95
N SER A 288 -17.46 -6.64 -20.24
CA SER A 288 -16.09 -6.15 -20.45
C SER A 288 -15.67 -6.44 -21.90
N PRO A 289 -15.67 -5.46 -22.80
CA PRO A 289 -15.22 -5.64 -24.19
C PRO A 289 -13.70 -5.84 -24.28
N SER A 290 -12.97 -5.37 -23.29
CA SER A 290 -11.52 -5.57 -23.17
C SER A 290 -11.06 -5.30 -21.74
N VAL A 291 -9.85 -5.76 -21.38
CA VAL A 291 -9.20 -5.45 -20.11
C VAL A 291 -8.92 -3.94 -20.00
N GLN A 292 -8.49 -3.32 -21.10
CA GLN A 292 -8.19 -1.88 -21.18
C GLN A 292 -9.40 -1.01 -20.81
N ASN A 293 -10.57 -1.33 -21.37
CA ASN A 293 -11.81 -0.59 -21.09
C ASN A 293 -12.22 -0.76 -19.61
N THR A 294 -12.17 -1.99 -19.09
CA THR A 294 -12.49 -2.28 -17.69
C THR A 294 -11.55 -1.53 -16.75
N LEU A 295 -10.26 -1.52 -17.04
CA LEU A 295 -9.25 -0.79 -16.27
C LEU A 295 -9.55 0.71 -16.25
N TYR A 296 -9.73 1.33 -17.42
CA TYR A 296 -10.03 2.76 -17.53
C TYR A 296 -11.30 3.16 -16.77
N LEU A 297 -12.39 2.39 -16.92
CA LEU A 297 -13.66 2.65 -16.22
C LEU A 297 -13.51 2.50 -14.70
N THR A 298 -12.62 1.62 -14.26
CA THR A 298 -12.30 1.43 -12.84
C THR A 298 -11.57 2.65 -12.29
N GLU A 299 -10.49 3.06 -12.93
CA GLU A 299 -9.70 4.24 -12.54
C GLU A 299 -10.57 5.49 -12.51
N LYS A 300 -11.38 5.68 -13.55
CA LYS A 300 -12.33 6.80 -13.61
C LYS A 300 -13.30 6.78 -12.42
N SER A 301 -13.87 5.62 -12.11
CA SER A 301 -14.81 5.47 -10.98
C SER A 301 -14.16 5.80 -9.64
N ILE A 302 -12.89 5.40 -9.45
CA ILE A 302 -12.13 5.70 -8.24
C ILE A 302 -11.90 7.21 -8.13
N LEU A 303 -11.43 7.86 -9.18
CA LEU A 303 -11.22 9.31 -9.17
C LEU A 303 -12.54 10.07 -8.98
N ASP A 304 -13.66 9.62 -9.54
CA ASP A 304 -14.96 10.25 -9.35
C ASP A 304 -15.41 10.21 -7.89
N LYS A 305 -15.20 9.09 -7.19
CA LYS A 305 -15.66 8.86 -5.82
C LYS A 305 -14.69 9.39 -4.76
N VAL A 306 -13.38 9.29 -4.97
CA VAL A 306 -12.34 9.64 -3.99
C VAL A 306 -11.62 10.91 -4.41
N LYS A 307 -12.06 12.05 -3.89
CA LYS A 307 -11.52 13.35 -4.28
C LYS A 307 -10.10 13.62 -3.78
N GLN A 308 -9.68 12.90 -2.76
CA GLN A 308 -8.33 12.99 -2.18
C GLN A 308 -7.25 12.31 -3.03
N ILE A 309 -7.63 11.53 -4.05
CA ILE A 309 -6.70 10.92 -5.00
C ILE A 309 -6.51 11.87 -6.18
N SER A 310 -5.26 12.24 -6.47
CA SER A 310 -4.87 13.06 -7.63
C SER A 310 -4.62 12.24 -8.88
N SER A 311 -4.08 11.04 -8.74
CA SER A 311 -3.82 10.10 -9.82
C SER A 311 -3.89 8.67 -9.34
N ILE A 312 -4.22 7.76 -10.24
CA ILE A 312 -4.20 6.31 -9.99
C ILE A 312 -3.57 5.61 -11.19
N GLU A 313 -2.78 4.60 -10.90
CA GLU A 313 -2.19 3.70 -11.89
C GLU A 313 -2.59 2.26 -11.55
N MET A 314 -3.11 1.55 -12.53
CA MET A 314 -3.49 0.15 -12.38
C MET A 314 -2.76 -0.73 -13.38
N GLN A 315 -2.43 -1.94 -12.94
CA GLN A 315 -1.89 -3.00 -13.78
C GLN A 315 -2.77 -4.24 -13.62
N MET A 316 -3.18 -4.80 -14.77
CA MET A 316 -4.07 -5.96 -14.85
C MET A 316 -3.49 -7.00 -15.83
N PRO A 317 -2.50 -7.80 -15.44
CA PRO A 317 -1.97 -8.87 -16.28
C PRO A 317 -3.06 -9.91 -16.56
N ASN A 318 -3.20 -10.29 -17.82
CA ASN A 318 -4.19 -11.26 -18.25
C ASN A 318 -3.77 -12.66 -17.79
N LYS A 319 -4.67 -13.37 -17.09
CA LYS A 319 -4.50 -14.77 -16.71
C LYS A 319 -5.41 -15.60 -17.59
N HIS A 320 -4.82 -16.41 -18.45
CA HIS A 320 -5.56 -17.16 -19.47
C HIS A 320 -6.12 -18.47 -18.92
N TYR A 321 -7.28 -18.83 -19.44
CA TYR A 321 -7.94 -20.12 -19.24
C TYR A 321 -8.34 -20.62 -20.62
N PHE A 322 -7.69 -21.67 -21.10
CA PHE A 322 -7.95 -22.23 -22.41
C PHE A 322 -8.84 -23.48 -22.30
N ASP A 323 -9.74 -23.64 -23.25
CA ASP A 323 -10.55 -24.85 -23.34
C ASP A 323 -9.64 -26.05 -23.52
N VAL A 324 -9.89 -27.12 -22.76
CA VAL A 324 -9.24 -28.40 -22.99
C VAL A 324 -9.93 -29.08 -24.19
N ASP A 325 -9.18 -29.40 -25.24
CA ASP A 325 -9.69 -30.15 -26.39
C ASP A 325 -10.02 -31.59 -25.99
N LEU A 326 -11.30 -31.88 -25.80
CA LEU A 326 -11.83 -33.21 -25.49
C LEU A 326 -12.41 -33.93 -26.72
N SER A 327 -12.27 -33.35 -27.91
CA SER A 327 -12.84 -33.93 -29.18
C SER A 327 -12.39 -35.36 -29.46
N LYS A 328 -11.15 -35.70 -29.07
CA LYS A 328 -10.58 -37.05 -29.23
C LYS A 328 -11.25 -38.10 -28.33
N PHE A 329 -12.01 -37.69 -27.34
CA PHE A 329 -12.65 -38.56 -26.37
C PHE A 329 -14.17 -38.65 -26.59
N SER A 330 -14.66 -38.40 -27.81
CA SER A 330 -16.10 -38.42 -28.19
C SER A 330 -16.85 -39.70 -27.85
N LYS A 331 -16.15 -40.84 -27.70
CA LYS A 331 -16.72 -42.08 -27.21
C LYS A 331 -17.01 -42.13 -25.72
N VAL A 332 -16.39 -41.23 -24.94
CA VAL A 332 -16.52 -41.15 -23.48
C VAL A 332 -17.37 -39.96 -23.08
N ILE A 333 -17.18 -38.82 -23.75
CA ILE A 333 -17.86 -37.54 -23.45
C ILE A 333 -18.53 -37.03 -24.71
N GLN A 334 -19.81 -36.66 -24.62
CA GLN A 334 -20.57 -36.07 -25.73
C GLN A 334 -20.72 -34.54 -25.48
N GLY A 335 -20.72 -33.78 -26.58
CA GLY A 335 -20.93 -32.35 -26.56
C GLY A 335 -19.65 -31.53 -26.55
N GLN A 336 -19.82 -30.21 -26.53
CA GLN A 336 -18.71 -29.24 -26.41
C GLN A 336 -18.25 -29.14 -24.94
N ASN A 337 -16.93 -29.06 -24.74
CA ASN A 337 -16.39 -28.75 -23.45
C ASN A 337 -16.62 -27.27 -23.14
N LYS A 338 -17.32 -26.97 -22.03
CA LYS A 338 -17.56 -25.64 -21.49
C LYS A 338 -17.26 -25.56 -19.97
N GLU A 339 -16.76 -26.65 -19.42
CA GLU A 339 -16.60 -26.85 -17.99
C GLU A 339 -15.13 -26.98 -17.58
N VAL A 340 -14.28 -27.56 -18.43
CA VAL A 340 -12.90 -27.89 -18.11
C VAL A 340 -11.94 -27.00 -18.88
N TYR A 341 -11.16 -26.22 -18.14
CA TYR A 341 -10.21 -25.26 -18.68
C TYR A 341 -8.80 -25.55 -18.16
N LEU A 342 -7.82 -25.21 -18.97
CA LEU A 342 -6.40 -25.24 -18.62
C LEU A 342 -5.96 -23.83 -18.17
N PRO A 343 -5.71 -23.62 -16.87
CA PRO A 343 -5.15 -22.35 -16.41
C PRO A 343 -3.73 -22.14 -16.94
N MET A 344 -3.47 -20.98 -17.51
CA MET A 344 -2.14 -20.59 -17.97
C MET A 344 -1.73 -19.23 -17.37
N ASP A 345 -0.72 -19.28 -16.52
CA ASP A 345 -0.19 -18.07 -15.89
C ASP A 345 0.88 -17.36 -16.74
N LYS A 346 1.52 -18.08 -17.67
CA LYS A 346 2.61 -17.59 -18.53
C LYS A 346 2.57 -18.26 -19.89
N PRO A 347 2.84 -17.52 -21.00
CA PRO A 347 2.99 -16.05 -21.04
C PRO A 347 1.70 -15.33 -20.74
N SER A 348 1.78 -14.04 -20.34
CA SER A 348 0.60 -13.21 -20.06
C SER A 348 0.73 -11.84 -20.70
N GLY A 349 -0.37 -11.33 -21.27
CA GLY A 349 -0.46 -9.94 -21.67
C GLY A 349 -0.46 -9.02 -20.44
N ILE A 350 0.25 -7.90 -20.50
CA ILE A 350 0.28 -6.90 -19.44
C ILE A 350 -0.48 -5.67 -19.91
N ILE A 351 -1.55 -5.33 -19.20
CA ILE A 351 -2.34 -4.15 -19.44
C ILE A 351 -2.17 -3.21 -18.26
N TYR A 352 -1.79 -1.97 -18.53
CA TYR A 352 -1.64 -0.95 -17.51
C TYR A 352 -2.03 0.42 -18.06
N ALA A 353 -2.47 1.29 -17.16
CA ALA A 353 -2.67 2.71 -17.43
C ALA A 353 -2.54 3.52 -16.14
N ARG A 354 -2.32 4.81 -16.31
CA ARG A 354 -2.38 5.82 -15.25
C ARG A 354 -3.36 6.91 -15.65
N LEU A 355 -4.33 7.18 -14.80
CA LEU A 355 -5.30 8.24 -14.96
C LEU A 355 -5.02 9.35 -13.95
N ASN A 356 -4.89 10.59 -14.45
CA ASN A 356 -4.63 11.77 -13.64
C ASN A 356 -5.86 12.68 -13.63
N ARG A 357 -6.12 13.36 -12.51
CA ARG A 357 -7.01 14.52 -12.54
C ARG A 357 -6.38 15.61 -13.38
N LYS A 358 -7.18 16.19 -14.29
CA LYS A 358 -6.77 17.45 -14.92
C LYS A 358 -6.85 18.54 -13.86
N GLU A 359 -5.78 19.30 -13.70
CA GLU A 359 -5.85 20.56 -12.97
C GLU A 359 -6.75 21.51 -13.77
N PHE A 360 -7.88 21.88 -13.21
CA PHE A 360 -8.64 22.99 -13.76
C PHE A 360 -7.89 24.26 -13.39
N PHE A 361 -7.04 24.74 -14.28
CA PHE A 361 -6.65 26.15 -14.25
C PHE A 361 -7.95 26.94 -14.47
N SER A 362 -8.57 27.41 -13.39
CA SER A 362 -9.55 28.48 -13.51
C SER A 362 -8.78 29.66 -14.12
N LYS A 363 -9.06 29.98 -15.37
CA LYS A 363 -8.66 31.27 -15.96
C LYS A 363 -9.39 32.32 -15.12
N LEU A 364 -8.69 32.91 -14.12
CA LEU A 364 -9.04 34.17 -13.53
C LEU A 364 -8.72 35.28 -14.51
#